data_cb67d85bb62303473cd63e388ce35253
#
_entry.id   cb67d85bb62303473cd63e388ce35253
#
_cell.length_a   1.000
_cell.length_b   1.000
_cell.length_c   1.000
_cell.angle_alpha   90.00
_cell.angle_beta   90.00
_cell.angle_gamma   90.00
#
_symmetry.space_group_name_H-M   'P 1'
#
loop_
_entity.id
_entity.type
_entity.pdbx_description
1 polymer ?
#
loop_
_entity_poly.entity_id
_entity_poly.type
_entity_poly.pdbx_seq_one_letter_code
_entity_poly.pdbx_strand_id
1 'polypeptide(L)'
;MLERGKGTANVTPVSAVEDAYAANLPISALSMSESSNLAGGKVTYLDGHIANKGDRTVTGISVQVLFRNVAKEVAQNETRSLKLIRTRDPYIDLEPVSAAPLNRGAERDFRLIFDAVSPDWDGAYPQIRIVQVQAK
;
A
#
# COMPACT_ATOMS: atom_id res chain seq x y z
N MET A 1 0.15 -23.39 20.82
CA MET A 1 0.29 -22.84 20.37
C MET A 1 0.33 -21.91 20.19
N LEU A 2 0.45 -21.84 20.41
CA LEU A 2 0.51 -21.04 20.18
C LEU A 2 0.75 -20.06 19.89
N GLU A 3 1.13 -19.61 20.02
CA GLU A 3 1.36 -18.66 19.69
C GLU A 3 1.46 -18.06 19.02
N ARG A 4 1.65 -18.27 18.98
CA ARG A 4 1.79 -17.81 18.09
C ARG A 4 1.11 -17.01 17.46
N GLY A 5 0.93 -17.01 17.53
CA GLY A 5 0.15 -16.24 16.74
C GLY A 5 0.06 -14.81 17.04
N LYS A 6 0.68 -14.30 18.00
CA LYS A 6 0.57 -12.97 18.31
C LYS A 6 1.14 -12.06 17.38
N GLY A 7 2.33 -11.88 17.29
CA GLY A 7 2.95 -10.94 16.37
C GLY A 7 2.47 -11.13 14.94
N THR A 8 2.05 -12.34 14.63
CA THR A 8 1.59 -12.66 13.29
C THR A 8 0.12 -12.40 13.08
N ALA A 9 -0.62 -12.03 14.15
CA ALA A 9 -2.05 -11.82 14.03
C ALA A 9 -2.40 -10.69 13.05
N ASN A 10 -1.49 -9.71 12.90
CA ASN A 10 -1.72 -8.58 12.01
C ASN A 10 -1.03 -8.73 10.65
N VAL A 11 -0.41 -9.87 10.41
CA VAL A 11 0.31 -10.11 9.16
C VAL A 11 -0.63 -10.79 8.18
N THR A 12 -0.83 -10.14 7.05
CA THR A 12 -1.65 -10.70 5.97
C THR A 12 -0.88 -11.85 5.31
N PRO A 13 -1.48 -13.03 5.18
CA PRO A 13 -0.81 -14.14 4.52
C PRO A 13 -0.41 -13.80 3.09
N VAL A 14 0.71 -14.36 2.62
CA VAL A 14 1.13 -14.16 1.24
C VAL A 14 0.07 -14.65 0.26
N SER A 15 -0.72 -15.65 0.67
CA SER A 15 -1.78 -16.23 -0.15
C SER A 15 -3.12 -15.49 0.00
N ALA A 16 -3.14 -14.34 0.68
CA ALA A 16 -4.38 -13.60 0.88
C ALA A 16 -5.07 -13.30 -0.44
N VAL A 17 -6.39 -13.40 -0.43
CA VAL A 17 -7.20 -13.16 -1.62
C VAL A 17 -7.48 -11.68 -1.73
N GLU A 18 -7.43 -11.17 -2.95
CA GLU A 18 -7.77 -9.78 -3.22
C GLU A 18 -9.24 -9.54 -2.90
N ASP A 19 -9.55 -8.36 -2.33
CA ASP A 19 -10.95 -7.99 -2.06
C ASP A 19 -11.72 -7.93 -3.38
N ALA A 20 -12.95 -8.43 -3.35
CA ALA A 20 -13.78 -8.46 -4.57
C ALA A 20 -13.98 -7.07 -5.18
N TYR A 21 -14.09 -6.03 -4.34
CA TYR A 21 -14.29 -4.67 -4.85
C TYR A 21 -13.03 -4.10 -5.51
N ALA A 22 -11.87 -4.73 -5.30
CA ALA A 22 -10.60 -4.27 -5.88
C ALA A 22 -10.66 -4.20 -7.41
N ALA A 23 -11.49 -5.01 -8.05
CA ALA A 23 -11.68 -4.96 -9.50
C ALA A 23 -12.19 -3.58 -9.96
N ASN A 24 -12.81 -2.83 -9.07
CA ASN A 24 -13.34 -1.49 -9.33
C ASN A 24 -12.36 -0.39 -8.91
N LEU A 25 -11.18 -0.76 -8.42
CA LEU A 25 -10.20 0.20 -7.91
C LEU A 25 -8.86 0.02 -8.62
N PRO A 26 -8.81 0.29 -9.93
CA PRO A 26 -7.55 0.11 -10.67
C PRO A 26 -6.47 1.05 -10.13
N ILE A 27 -5.28 0.48 -9.98
CA ILE A 27 -4.09 1.21 -9.56
C ILE A 27 -3.17 1.33 -10.77
N SER A 28 -2.61 2.52 -10.96
CA SER A 28 -1.77 2.82 -12.12
C SER A 28 -0.68 3.81 -11.75
N ALA A 29 0.19 4.11 -12.71
CA ALA A 29 1.22 5.14 -12.59
C ALA A 29 2.12 4.93 -11.35
N LEU A 30 2.50 3.68 -11.07
CA LEU A 30 3.37 3.39 -9.94
C LEU A 30 4.75 3.99 -10.16
N SER A 31 5.31 4.58 -9.11
CA SER A 31 6.68 5.07 -9.11
C SER A 31 7.29 4.86 -7.74
N MET A 32 8.59 4.69 -7.70
CA MET A 32 9.31 4.47 -6.45
C MET A 32 10.40 5.50 -6.29
N SER A 33 10.65 5.89 -5.05
CA SER A 33 11.74 6.79 -4.72
C SER A 33 12.26 6.46 -3.34
N GLU A 34 13.47 6.95 -3.03
CA GLU A 34 14.09 6.75 -1.73
C GLU A 34 14.57 8.08 -1.19
N SER A 35 14.60 8.18 0.13
CA SER A 35 15.28 9.28 0.79
C SER A 35 16.07 8.73 1.97
N SER A 36 17.10 9.46 2.37
CA SER A 36 17.91 9.09 3.53
C SER A 36 17.56 10.01 4.69
N ASN A 37 17.57 9.49 5.90
CA ASN A 37 17.37 10.31 7.08
C ASN A 37 18.72 10.60 7.74
N LEU A 38 18.72 11.47 8.75
CA LEU A 38 19.95 11.89 9.42
C LEU A 38 20.63 10.76 10.17
N ALA A 39 19.90 9.73 10.52
CA ALA A 39 20.45 8.58 11.23
C ALA A 39 21.07 7.55 10.27
N GLY A 40 21.11 7.85 8.97
CA GLY A 40 21.66 6.94 7.97
C GLY A 40 20.70 5.90 7.46
N GLY A 41 19.45 5.93 7.90
CA GLY A 41 18.43 5.01 7.40
C GLY A 41 17.88 5.46 6.07
N LYS A 42 17.24 4.52 5.36
CA LYS A 42 16.57 4.81 4.11
C LYS A 42 15.08 4.63 4.26
N VAL A 43 14.33 5.51 3.61
CA VAL A 43 12.88 5.40 3.51
C VAL A 43 12.53 5.19 2.04
N THR A 44 11.71 4.21 1.77
CA THR A 44 11.26 3.91 0.40
C THR A 44 9.81 4.34 0.25
N TYR A 45 9.53 5.07 -0.81
CA TYR A 45 8.18 5.51 -1.13
C TYR A 45 7.68 4.77 -2.36
N LEU A 46 6.43 4.32 -2.29
CA LEU A 46 5.74 3.75 -3.44
C LEU A 46 4.51 4.61 -3.69
N ASP A 47 4.55 5.36 -4.77
CA ASP A 47 3.47 6.25 -5.16
C ASP A 47 2.67 5.65 -6.30
N GLY A 48 1.40 5.99 -6.38
CA GLY A 48 0.57 5.54 -7.46
C GLY A 48 -0.69 6.37 -7.56
N HIS A 49 -1.55 5.93 -8.45
CA HIS A 49 -2.83 6.56 -8.72
C HIS A 49 -3.92 5.51 -8.58
N ILE A 50 -5.02 5.85 -7.94
CA ILE A 50 -6.13 4.94 -7.74
C ILE A 50 -7.44 5.62 -8.17
N ALA A 51 -8.31 4.87 -8.84
CA ALA A 51 -9.60 5.37 -9.26
C ALA A 51 -10.70 4.47 -8.72
N ASN A 52 -11.88 5.04 -8.47
CA ASN A 52 -13.07 4.26 -8.10
C ASN A 52 -13.99 4.18 -9.29
N LYS A 53 -13.98 3.04 -9.96
CA LYS A 53 -14.82 2.80 -11.14
C LYS A 53 -16.12 2.08 -10.80
N GLY A 54 -16.31 1.75 -9.53
CA GLY A 54 -17.54 1.13 -9.06
C GLY A 54 -18.58 2.15 -8.66
N ASP A 55 -19.66 1.68 -8.04
CA ASP A 55 -20.78 2.52 -7.68
C ASP A 55 -20.91 2.77 -6.17
N ARG A 56 -19.95 2.33 -5.39
CA ARG A 56 -19.96 2.52 -3.94
C ARG A 56 -18.95 3.59 -3.53
N THR A 57 -19.20 4.22 -2.38
CA THR A 57 -18.25 5.16 -1.81
C THR A 57 -17.27 4.39 -0.92
N VAL A 58 -15.98 4.50 -1.22
CA VAL A 58 -14.93 3.78 -0.50
C VAL A 58 -14.41 4.66 0.63
N THR A 59 -14.42 4.13 1.85
CA THR A 59 -14.00 4.85 3.04
C THR A 59 -12.73 4.28 3.68
N GLY A 60 -12.23 3.15 3.18
CA GLY A 60 -10.99 2.56 3.68
C GLY A 60 -10.48 1.53 2.71
N ILE A 61 -9.16 1.46 2.59
CA ILE A 61 -8.49 0.50 1.73
C ILE A 61 -7.25 0.00 2.46
N SER A 62 -7.09 -1.32 2.53
CA SER A 62 -5.84 -1.92 3.00
C SER A 62 -5.18 -2.65 1.85
N VAL A 63 -3.88 -2.45 1.72
CA VAL A 63 -3.10 -3.07 0.66
C VAL A 63 -2.02 -3.94 1.25
N GLN A 64 -1.73 -5.02 0.55
CA GLN A 64 -0.60 -5.89 0.84
C GLN A 64 0.47 -5.60 -0.20
N VAL A 65 1.71 -5.44 0.26
CA VAL A 65 2.84 -5.15 -0.62
C VAL A 65 3.88 -6.24 -0.40
N LEU A 66 4.23 -6.96 -1.47
CA LEU A 66 5.17 -8.06 -1.41
C LEU A 66 6.44 -7.68 -2.15
N PHE A 67 7.55 -7.63 -1.40
CA PHE A 67 8.88 -7.39 -1.97
C PHE A 67 9.53 -8.75 -2.18
N ARG A 68 10.08 -8.99 -3.37
CA ARG A 68 10.64 -10.28 -3.71
C ARG A 68 12.15 -10.19 -3.90
N ASN A 69 12.81 -11.32 -3.71
CA ASN A 69 14.26 -11.42 -3.94
C ASN A 69 14.52 -11.88 -5.39
N VAL A 70 15.79 -12.04 -5.73
CA VAL A 70 16.16 -12.42 -7.10
C VAL A 70 15.62 -13.80 -7.49
N ALA A 71 15.35 -14.66 -6.53
CA ALA A 71 14.74 -15.96 -6.76
C ALA A 71 13.22 -15.92 -6.85
N LYS A 72 12.62 -14.70 -6.78
CA LYS A 72 11.18 -14.47 -6.83
C LYS A 72 10.46 -14.95 -5.56
N GLU A 73 11.19 -15.19 -4.50
CA GLU A 73 10.59 -15.51 -3.21
C GLU A 73 10.25 -14.22 -2.46
N VAL A 74 9.29 -14.29 -1.55
CA VAL A 74 8.87 -13.13 -0.79
C VAL A 74 9.92 -12.82 0.28
N ALA A 75 10.58 -11.69 0.13
CA ALA A 75 11.57 -11.22 1.10
C ALA A 75 10.93 -10.37 2.18
N GLN A 76 9.80 -9.73 1.89
CA GLN A 76 9.09 -8.89 2.86
C GLN A 76 7.63 -8.77 2.47
N ASN A 77 6.77 -8.88 3.47
CA ASN A 77 5.32 -8.85 3.31
C ASN A 77 4.78 -7.76 4.24
N GLU A 78 4.26 -6.68 3.66
CA GLU A 78 3.75 -5.54 4.42
C GLU A 78 2.28 -5.33 4.13
N THR A 79 1.51 -5.01 5.16
CA THR A 79 0.12 -4.61 5.00
C THR A 79 -0.03 -3.18 5.51
N ARG A 80 -0.61 -2.32 4.71
CA ARG A 80 -0.74 -0.89 5.00
C ARG A 80 -2.14 -0.40 4.70
N SER A 81 -2.61 0.55 5.50
CA SER A 81 -3.76 1.35 5.09
C SER A 81 -3.31 2.32 4.01
N LEU A 82 -4.07 2.40 2.94
CA LEU A 82 -3.72 3.30 1.85
C LEU A 82 -3.91 4.75 2.31
N LYS A 83 -2.91 5.59 2.07
CA LYS A 83 -2.96 7.01 2.37
C LYS A 83 -2.96 7.80 1.07
N LEU A 84 -3.86 8.76 0.99
CA LEU A 84 -3.98 9.60 -0.20
C LEU A 84 -3.12 10.84 -0.06
N ILE A 85 -2.60 11.34 -1.17
CA ILE A 85 -1.84 12.59 -1.16
C ILE A 85 -2.84 13.73 -1.15
N ARG A 86 -2.84 14.51 -0.06
CA ARG A 86 -3.72 15.66 0.10
C ARG A 86 -3.14 16.90 -0.56
N THR A 87 -1.87 17.18 -0.29
CA THR A 87 -1.16 18.30 -0.91
C THR A 87 0.26 17.87 -1.23
N ARG A 88 0.90 18.60 -2.15
CA ARG A 88 2.28 18.36 -2.55
C ARG A 88 3.22 19.49 -2.16
N ASP A 89 2.69 20.69 -1.97
CA ASP A 89 3.49 21.87 -1.62
C ASP A 89 3.07 22.40 -0.26
N PRO A 90 4.03 22.81 0.58
CA PRO A 90 5.49 22.78 0.37
C PRO A 90 6.10 21.39 0.53
N TYR A 91 5.35 20.42 0.99
CA TYR A 91 5.78 19.04 1.11
C TYR A 91 4.56 18.13 0.90
N ILE A 92 4.83 16.86 0.65
CA ILE A 92 3.74 15.91 0.46
C ILE A 92 3.09 15.62 1.81
N ASP A 93 1.79 15.88 1.89
CA ASP A 93 0.98 15.63 3.07
C ASP A 93 -0.05 14.55 2.74
N LEU A 94 -0.26 13.62 3.65
CA LEU A 94 -1.12 12.46 3.44
C LEU A 94 -2.36 12.52 4.32
N GLU A 95 -3.42 11.88 3.85
CA GLU A 95 -4.64 11.73 4.62
C GLU A 95 -5.20 10.32 4.41
N PRO A 96 -5.88 9.75 5.41
CA PRO A 96 -6.50 8.45 5.23
C PRO A 96 -7.70 8.55 4.29
N VAL A 97 -8.05 7.44 3.66
CA VAL A 97 -9.22 7.40 2.77
C VAL A 97 -10.49 7.80 3.51
N SER A 98 -10.57 7.48 4.82
CA SER A 98 -11.73 7.84 5.63
C SER A 98 -11.93 9.35 5.76
N ALA A 99 -10.85 10.13 5.65
CA ALA A 99 -10.95 11.60 5.71
C ALA A 99 -11.32 12.21 4.35
N ALA A 100 -11.12 11.46 3.28
CA ALA A 100 -11.44 11.91 1.92
C ALA A 100 -11.99 10.72 1.13
N PRO A 101 -13.20 10.27 1.43
CA PRO A 101 -13.73 9.07 0.79
C PRO A 101 -13.71 9.15 -0.73
N LEU A 102 -13.40 8.02 -1.35
CA LEU A 102 -13.39 7.91 -2.80
C LEU A 102 -14.81 7.64 -3.29
N ASN A 103 -15.46 8.70 -3.74
CA ASN A 103 -16.79 8.57 -4.30
C ASN A 103 -16.70 7.92 -5.68
N ARG A 104 -17.84 7.47 -6.17
CA ARG A 104 -17.94 6.93 -7.52
C ARG A 104 -17.31 7.92 -8.51
N GLY A 105 -16.38 7.42 -9.31
CA GLY A 105 -15.68 8.23 -10.32
C GLY A 105 -14.52 9.04 -9.79
N ALA A 106 -14.26 9.04 -8.48
CA ALA A 106 -13.16 9.81 -7.91
C ALA A 106 -11.84 9.14 -8.24
N GLU A 107 -10.80 9.95 -8.38
CA GLU A 107 -9.43 9.50 -8.62
C GLU A 107 -8.50 10.29 -7.72
N ARG A 108 -7.50 9.63 -7.17
CA ARG A 108 -6.54 10.26 -6.26
C ARG A 108 -5.17 9.62 -6.41
N ASP A 109 -4.14 10.39 -6.12
CA ASP A 109 -2.80 9.85 -5.96
C ASP A 109 -2.62 9.37 -4.54
N PHE A 110 -1.77 8.35 -4.36
CA PHE A 110 -1.48 7.83 -3.03
C PHE A 110 0.02 7.66 -2.85
N ARG A 111 0.44 7.53 -1.60
CA ARG A 111 1.82 7.22 -1.24
C ARG A 111 1.83 6.19 -0.11
N LEU A 112 2.66 5.16 -0.28
CA LEU A 112 2.97 4.21 0.78
C LEU A 112 4.41 4.45 1.21
N ILE A 113 4.65 4.37 2.51
CA ILE A 113 5.97 4.66 3.09
C ILE A 113 6.49 3.41 3.79
N PHE A 114 7.71 3.02 3.47
CA PHE A 114 8.38 1.87 4.09
C PHE A 114 9.70 2.34 4.70
N ASP A 115 9.76 2.30 6.04
CA ASP A 115 10.93 2.79 6.77
C ASP A 115 12.15 1.90 6.59
N ALA A 116 11.93 0.61 6.35
CA ALA A 116 13.02 -0.33 6.17
C ALA A 116 12.57 -1.44 5.23
N VAL A 117 13.24 -1.57 4.11
CA VAL A 117 12.98 -2.66 3.17
C VAL A 117 14.11 -3.66 3.28
N SER A 118 13.76 -4.96 3.22
CA SER A 118 14.74 -6.03 3.34
C SER A 118 15.90 -5.84 2.37
N PRO A 119 17.15 -6.05 2.80
CA PRO A 119 18.29 -6.00 1.89
C PRO A 119 18.24 -7.10 0.82
N ASP A 120 17.40 -8.12 1.02
CA ASP A 120 17.25 -9.20 0.05
C ASP A 120 16.33 -8.83 -1.10
N TRP A 121 15.63 -7.70 -1.02
CA TRP A 121 14.74 -7.23 -2.09
C TRP A 121 15.56 -6.98 -3.37
N ASP A 122 15.04 -7.45 -4.49
CA ASP A 122 15.74 -7.36 -5.78
C ASP A 122 15.71 -5.96 -6.41
N GLY A 123 15.03 -5.01 -5.79
CA GLY A 123 14.93 -3.65 -6.32
C GLY A 123 13.83 -3.44 -7.36
N ALA A 124 13.17 -4.50 -7.78
CA ALA A 124 12.06 -4.38 -8.73
C ALA A 124 10.80 -3.88 -8.02
N TYR A 125 9.84 -3.39 -8.80
CA TYR A 125 8.58 -2.94 -8.22
C TYR A 125 7.92 -4.07 -7.46
N PRO A 126 7.50 -3.83 -6.20
CA PRO A 126 6.82 -4.87 -5.43
C PRO A 126 5.43 -5.14 -5.99
N GLN A 127 4.90 -6.30 -5.65
CA GLN A 127 3.53 -6.64 -5.98
C GLN A 127 2.62 -5.94 -4.98
N ILE A 128 1.60 -5.23 -5.47
CA ILE A 128 0.63 -4.57 -4.62
C ILE A 128 -0.74 -5.19 -4.86
N ARG A 129 -1.45 -5.45 -3.77
CA ARG A 129 -2.75 -6.12 -3.83
C ARG A 129 -3.68 -5.48 -2.81
N ILE A 130 -4.91 -5.18 -3.23
CA ILE A 130 -5.93 -4.64 -2.32
C ILE A 130 -6.58 -5.84 -1.62
N VAL A 131 -6.41 -5.93 -0.31
CA VAL A 131 -6.90 -7.09 0.46
C VAL A 131 -8.12 -6.78 1.31
N GLN A 132 -8.45 -5.50 1.49
CA GLN A 132 -9.64 -5.12 2.23
C GLN A 132 -10.13 -3.76 1.74
N VAL A 133 -11.45 -3.65 1.53
CA VAL A 133 -12.10 -2.41 1.14
C VAL A 133 -13.28 -2.19 2.07
N GLN A 134 -13.36 -0.98 2.63
CA GLN A 134 -14.53 -0.55 3.39
C GLN A 134 -15.30 0.39 2.49
N ALA A 135 -16.57 0.10 2.26
CA ALA A 135 -17.40 0.87 1.34
C ALA A 135 -18.82 0.95 1.85
N LYS A 136 -19.50 2.01 1.48
CA LYS A 136 -20.90 2.22 1.84
C LYS A 136 -21.81 1.84 0.71
#